data_7184a750f2784b49073543630cc142d9
#
_entry.id   7184a750f2784b49073543630cc142d9
#
_cell.length_a   1.000
_cell.length_b   1.000
_cell.length_c   1.000
_cell.angle_alpha   90.00
_cell.angle_beta   90.00
_cell.angle_gamma   90.00
#
_symmetry.space_group_name_H-M   'P 1'
#
loop_
_entity.id
_entity.type
_entity.pdbx_description
1 polymer ?
#
loop_
_entity_poly.entity_id
_entity_poly.type
_entity_poly.pdbx_seq_one_letter_code
_entity_poly.pdbx_strand_id
1 'polypeptide(L)'
;MRSTKQRNVILDIINNSYDHLDAYGVYEEARKQIPNISLGTVYRNLKSLENAHLIDIVYDGADKIRYDKKDFHQHFVCSKCHKIIDIYDLNFENINTYKNYIVMNCKIILEGICEECQKEE
;
A
#
# COMPACT_ATOMS: atom_id res chain seq x y z
N MET A 1 1.58 -7.80 -23.79
CA MET A 1 1.47 -6.65 -22.90
C MET A 1 2.76 -5.89 -22.94
N ARG A 2 2.68 -4.71 -23.47
CA ARG A 2 3.88 -3.92 -23.70
C ARG A 2 4.56 -3.46 -22.42
N SER A 3 3.83 -3.39 -21.33
CA SER A 3 4.35 -2.83 -20.09
C SER A 3 4.80 -3.89 -19.09
N THR A 4 5.04 -5.13 -19.53
CA THR A 4 5.37 -6.22 -18.62
C THR A 4 6.61 -5.93 -17.78
N LYS A 5 7.66 -5.41 -18.41
CA LYS A 5 8.88 -5.06 -17.67
C LYS A 5 8.63 -3.96 -16.65
N GLN A 6 7.94 -2.89 -17.06
CA GLN A 6 7.63 -1.78 -16.17
C GLN A 6 6.75 -2.24 -15.01
N ARG A 7 5.73 -3.04 -15.33
CA ARG A 7 4.81 -3.55 -14.33
C ARG A 7 5.54 -4.42 -13.31
N ASN A 8 6.41 -5.30 -13.78
CA ASN A 8 7.17 -6.19 -12.89
C ASN A 8 8.12 -5.42 -11.99
N VAL A 9 8.80 -4.41 -12.53
CA VAL A 9 9.70 -3.58 -11.74
C VAL A 9 8.93 -2.87 -10.63
N ILE A 10 7.78 -2.28 -10.96
CA ILE A 10 6.95 -1.56 -9.99
C ILE A 10 6.42 -2.52 -8.92
N LEU A 11 5.94 -3.67 -9.33
CA LEU A 11 5.45 -4.67 -8.38
C LEU A 11 6.56 -5.13 -7.43
N ASP A 12 7.75 -5.38 -7.96
CA ASP A 12 8.90 -5.78 -7.13
C ASP A 12 9.27 -4.69 -6.12
N ILE A 13 9.23 -3.43 -6.53
CA ILE A 13 9.52 -2.31 -5.63
C ILE A 13 8.55 -2.32 -4.46
N ILE A 14 7.25 -2.49 -4.74
CA ILE A 14 6.24 -2.48 -3.69
C ILE A 14 6.40 -3.70 -2.79
N ASN A 15 6.62 -4.88 -3.37
CA ASN A 15 6.75 -6.12 -2.60
C ASN A 15 7.98 -6.12 -1.69
N ASN A 16 9.01 -5.37 -2.05
CA ASN A 16 10.25 -5.33 -1.28
C ASN A 16 10.38 -4.10 -0.39
N SER A 17 9.36 -3.25 -0.39
CA SER A 17 9.40 -2.03 0.41
C SER A 17 8.65 -2.23 1.72
N TYR A 18 9.19 -1.66 2.79
CA TYR A 18 8.52 -1.60 4.09
C TYR A 18 8.12 -0.17 4.44
N ASP A 19 8.31 0.77 3.50
CA ASP A 19 8.13 2.19 3.75
C ASP A 19 6.77 2.73 3.33
N HIS A 20 5.90 1.90 2.76
CA HIS A 20 4.59 2.31 2.25
C HIS A 20 4.73 3.51 1.33
N LEU A 21 5.41 3.30 0.20
CA LEU A 21 5.72 4.37 -0.73
C LEU A 21 4.46 4.94 -1.36
N ASP A 22 4.44 6.26 -1.56
CA ASP A 22 3.44 6.87 -2.43
C ASP A 22 3.88 6.72 -3.90
N ALA A 23 3.07 7.24 -4.84
CA ALA A 23 3.39 7.09 -6.26
C ALA A 23 4.73 7.73 -6.61
N TYR A 24 5.04 8.87 -6.00
CA TYR A 24 6.31 9.54 -6.26
C TYR A 24 7.49 8.72 -5.74
N GLY A 25 7.35 8.11 -4.58
CA GLY A 25 8.38 7.23 -4.04
C GLY A 25 8.62 6.01 -4.92
N VAL A 26 7.55 5.42 -5.44
CA VAL A 26 7.67 4.32 -6.39
C VAL A 26 8.38 4.79 -7.67
N TYR A 27 8.03 5.96 -8.16
CA TYR A 27 8.66 6.56 -9.34
C TYR A 27 10.18 6.75 -9.12
N GLU A 28 10.57 7.28 -7.97
CA GLU A 28 11.99 7.47 -7.66
C GLU A 28 12.76 6.16 -7.70
N GLU A 29 12.18 5.09 -7.13
CA GLU A 29 12.83 3.78 -7.16
C GLU A 29 12.83 3.17 -8.55
N ALA A 30 11.75 3.33 -9.30
CA ALA A 30 11.65 2.76 -10.64
C ALA A 30 12.66 3.39 -11.59
N ARG A 31 12.96 4.67 -11.44
CA ARG A 31 13.92 5.37 -12.29
C ARG A 31 15.33 4.80 -12.17
N LYS A 32 15.66 4.17 -11.07
CA LYS A 32 16.97 3.53 -10.91
C LYS A 32 17.17 2.37 -11.87
N GLN A 33 16.08 1.72 -12.26
CA GLN A 33 16.12 0.57 -13.17
C GLN A 33 15.65 0.92 -14.57
N ILE A 34 14.74 1.88 -14.69
CA ILE A 34 14.19 2.32 -15.98
C ILE A 34 14.29 3.85 -16.00
N PRO A 35 15.45 4.39 -16.41
CA PRO A 35 15.70 5.84 -16.30
C PRO A 35 14.70 6.70 -17.06
N ASN A 36 14.07 6.16 -18.10
CA ASN A 36 13.15 6.92 -18.96
C ASN A 36 11.69 6.79 -18.53
N ILE A 37 11.41 6.07 -17.43
CA ILE A 37 10.03 5.89 -17.02
C ILE A 37 9.44 7.25 -16.60
N SER A 38 8.19 7.50 -17.00
CA SER A 38 7.51 8.72 -16.61
C SER A 38 6.64 8.48 -15.39
N LEU A 39 6.33 9.56 -14.68
CA LEU A 39 5.42 9.48 -13.53
C LEU A 39 4.04 9.00 -13.98
N GLY A 40 3.57 9.44 -15.15
CA GLY A 40 2.30 8.96 -15.69
C GLY A 40 2.28 7.47 -15.93
N THR A 41 3.39 6.90 -16.42
CA THR A 41 3.50 5.46 -16.61
C THR A 41 3.44 4.73 -15.27
N VAL A 42 4.09 5.28 -14.24
CA VAL A 42 4.03 4.70 -12.89
C VAL A 42 2.58 4.67 -12.39
N TYR A 43 1.86 5.79 -12.50
CA TYR A 43 0.46 5.83 -12.08
C TYR A 43 -0.41 4.80 -12.81
N ARG A 44 -0.22 4.67 -14.14
CA ARG A 44 -1.01 3.71 -14.91
C ARG A 44 -0.72 2.28 -14.47
N ASN A 45 0.53 1.97 -14.19
CA ASN A 45 0.89 0.63 -13.72
C ASN A 45 0.38 0.36 -12.31
N LEU A 46 0.46 1.35 -11.43
CA LEU A 46 -0.09 1.22 -10.08
C LEU A 46 -1.59 0.95 -10.13
N LYS A 47 -2.32 1.67 -10.98
CA LYS A 47 -3.75 1.45 -11.14
C LYS A 47 -4.05 0.05 -11.67
N SER A 48 -3.27 -0.40 -12.65
CA SER A 48 -3.41 -1.75 -13.21
C SER A 48 -3.16 -2.83 -12.15
N LEU A 49 -2.13 -2.64 -11.32
CA LEU A 49 -1.80 -3.61 -10.27
C LEU A 49 -2.88 -3.62 -9.18
N GLU A 50 -3.41 -2.46 -8.83
CA GLU A 50 -4.49 -2.35 -7.88
C GLU A 50 -5.75 -3.06 -8.39
N ASN A 51 -6.11 -2.81 -9.65
CA ASN A 51 -7.28 -3.43 -10.26
C ASN A 51 -7.15 -4.95 -10.36
N ALA A 52 -5.92 -5.44 -10.49
CA ALA A 52 -5.64 -6.87 -10.54
C ALA A 52 -5.51 -7.49 -9.14
N HIS A 53 -5.68 -6.71 -8.09
CA HIS A 53 -5.56 -7.14 -6.69
C HIS A 53 -4.17 -7.70 -6.35
N LEU A 54 -3.14 -7.16 -6.98
CA LEU A 54 -1.75 -7.57 -6.73
C LEU A 54 -1.05 -6.68 -5.72
N ILE A 55 -1.60 -5.50 -5.46
CA ILE A 55 -1.12 -4.59 -4.43
C ILE A 55 -2.32 -4.02 -3.68
N ASP A 56 -2.05 -3.49 -2.49
CA ASP A 56 -3.05 -2.77 -1.70
C ASP A 56 -2.73 -1.29 -1.69
N ILE A 57 -3.75 -0.48 -1.40
CA ILE A 57 -3.56 0.94 -1.15
C ILE A 57 -3.95 1.25 0.29
N VAL A 58 -3.24 2.20 0.88
CA VAL A 58 -3.51 2.68 2.23
C VAL A 58 -3.55 4.20 2.18
N TYR A 59 -4.64 4.76 2.70
CA TYR A 59 -4.77 6.21 2.79
C TYR A 59 -4.25 6.66 4.14
N ASP A 60 -3.27 7.58 4.14
CA ASP A 60 -2.56 7.95 5.36
C ASP A 60 -3.23 9.07 6.16
N GLY A 61 -4.37 9.56 5.68
CA GLY A 61 -5.10 10.63 6.37
C GLY A 61 -4.56 12.02 6.09
N ALA A 62 -3.50 12.14 5.27
CA ALA A 62 -2.88 13.41 4.91
C ALA A 62 -2.92 13.65 3.42
N ASP A 63 -3.99 13.23 2.76
CA ASP A 63 -4.23 13.35 1.33
C ASP A 63 -3.26 12.57 0.46
N LYS A 64 -2.58 11.57 1.03
CA LYS A 64 -1.70 10.70 0.26
C LYS A 64 -2.18 9.28 0.24
N ILE A 65 -2.10 8.67 -0.93
CA ILE A 65 -2.32 7.24 -1.11
C ILE A 65 -0.96 6.57 -1.07
N ARG A 66 -0.82 5.58 -0.21
CA ARG A 66 0.37 4.76 -0.10
C ARG A 66 0.10 3.39 -0.70
N TYR A 67 1.12 2.76 -1.22
CA TYR A 67 1.01 1.46 -1.87
C TYR A 67 1.75 0.42 -1.05
N ASP A 68 1.16 -0.76 -0.94
CA ASP A 68 1.69 -1.81 -0.09
C ASP A 68 1.56 -3.16 -0.78
N LYS A 69 2.38 -4.10 -0.35
CA LYS A 69 2.32 -5.46 -0.85
C LYS A 69 1.01 -6.11 -0.44
N LYS A 70 0.54 -7.00 -1.29
CA LYS A 70 -0.68 -7.77 -1.01
C LYS A 70 -0.33 -8.88 -0.04
N ASP A 71 -0.42 -8.58 1.23
CA ASP A 71 -0.10 -9.49 2.31
C ASP A 71 -1.23 -9.42 3.33
N PHE A 72 -1.44 -10.49 4.08
CA PHE A 72 -2.53 -10.52 5.04
C PHE A 72 -2.09 -9.81 6.32
N HIS A 73 -2.37 -8.55 6.41
CA HIS A 73 -2.08 -7.76 7.59
C HIS A 73 -3.02 -6.56 7.65
N GLN A 74 -3.08 -5.95 8.81
CA GLN A 74 -3.82 -4.73 9.05
C GLN A 74 -2.85 -3.57 9.19
N HIS A 75 -3.38 -2.37 9.31
CA HIS A 75 -2.55 -1.16 9.42
C HIS A 75 -3.01 -0.32 10.59
N PHE A 76 -2.06 0.37 11.20
CA PHE A 76 -2.33 1.46 12.13
C PHE A 76 -1.79 2.75 11.51
N VAL A 77 -2.61 3.80 11.50
CA VAL A 77 -2.23 5.11 10.98
C VAL A 77 -2.25 6.10 12.13
N CYS A 78 -1.12 6.77 12.35
CA CYS A 78 -1.06 7.82 13.35
C CYS A 78 -1.65 9.10 12.79
N SER A 79 -2.65 9.65 13.47
CA SER A 79 -3.31 10.89 13.06
C SER A 79 -2.41 12.11 13.17
N LYS A 80 -1.34 12.02 13.95
CA LYS A 80 -0.46 13.13 14.22
C LYS A 80 0.74 13.17 13.27
N CYS A 81 1.49 12.09 13.16
CA CYS A 81 2.67 12.04 12.30
C CYS A 81 2.43 11.31 10.99
N HIS A 82 1.26 10.72 10.81
CA HIS A 82 0.84 10.00 9.61
C HIS A 82 1.69 8.76 9.29
N LYS A 83 2.43 8.26 10.29
CA LYS A 83 3.15 7.00 10.15
C LYS A 83 2.16 5.85 9.95
N ILE A 84 2.50 4.93 9.07
CA ILE A 84 1.73 3.72 8.84
C ILE A 84 2.53 2.55 9.38
N ILE A 85 1.92 1.77 10.26
CA ILE A 85 2.54 0.60 10.86
C ILE A 85 1.75 -0.63 10.46
N ASP A 86 2.45 -1.64 9.96
CA ASP A 86 1.82 -2.93 9.65
C ASP A 86 1.54 -3.69 10.94
N ILE A 87 0.35 -4.27 11.02
CA ILE A 87 -0.07 -5.02 12.19
C ILE A 87 -0.35 -6.45 11.74
N TYR A 88 0.33 -7.42 12.36
CA TYR A 88 0.18 -8.84 12.05
C TYR A 88 -0.42 -9.63 13.20
N ASP A 89 -0.51 -9.03 14.37
CA ASP A 89 -0.87 -9.74 15.60
C ASP A 89 -2.33 -9.54 16.03
N LEU A 90 -3.15 -8.93 15.19
CA LEU A 90 -4.59 -8.91 15.43
C LEU A 90 -5.22 -10.17 14.89
N ASN A 91 -5.99 -10.84 15.74
CA ASN A 91 -6.65 -12.08 15.36
C ASN A 91 -8.01 -11.80 14.75
N PHE A 92 -8.02 -11.57 13.45
CA PHE A 92 -9.26 -11.54 12.70
C PHE A 92 -9.34 -12.79 11.86
N GLU A 93 -10.48 -13.46 11.90
CA GLU A 93 -10.70 -14.61 11.04
C GLU A 93 -10.78 -14.15 9.58
N ASN A 94 -10.34 -15.03 8.70
CA ASN A 94 -10.41 -14.77 7.28
C ASN A 94 -11.87 -14.76 6.87
N ILE A 95 -12.41 -13.58 6.62
CA ILE A 95 -13.81 -13.41 6.26
C ILE A 95 -13.96 -13.56 4.76
N ASN A 96 -14.52 -14.68 4.31
CA ASN A 96 -14.77 -14.90 2.89
C ASN A 96 -16.26 -14.91 2.55
N THR A 97 -17.12 -14.91 3.55
CA THR A 97 -18.56 -14.79 3.33
C THR A 97 -19.18 -13.92 4.41
N TYR A 98 -20.23 -13.22 4.06
CA TYR A 98 -21.09 -12.51 5.00
C TYR A 98 -22.52 -12.70 4.54
N LYS A 99 -23.33 -13.38 5.35
CA LYS A 99 -24.68 -13.79 4.93
C LYS A 99 -24.57 -14.59 3.62
N ASN A 100 -25.21 -14.11 2.55
CA ASN A 100 -25.14 -14.76 1.24
C ASN A 100 -24.20 -14.02 0.29
N TYR A 101 -23.35 -13.11 0.82
CA TYR A 101 -22.42 -12.35 0.01
C TYR A 101 -21.05 -13.02 -0.01
N ILE A 102 -20.39 -12.94 -1.14
CA ILE A 102 -19.00 -13.36 -1.26
C ILE A 102 -18.13 -12.15 -0.94
N VAL A 103 -17.24 -12.28 0.04
CA VAL A 103 -16.34 -11.20 0.41
C VAL A 103 -15.01 -11.39 -0.32
N MET A 104 -14.68 -10.44 -1.16
CA MET A 104 -13.45 -10.49 -1.96
C MET A 104 -12.28 -9.80 -1.26
N ASN A 105 -12.56 -8.90 -0.34
CA ASN A 105 -11.52 -8.13 0.32
C ASN A 105 -12.05 -7.59 1.65
N CYS A 106 -11.17 -7.55 2.64
CA CYS A 106 -11.49 -6.96 3.94
C CYS A 106 -10.27 -6.16 4.39
N LYS A 107 -10.47 -4.87 4.66
CA LYS A 107 -9.41 -3.98 5.11
C LYS A 107 -9.76 -3.41 6.47
N ILE A 108 -8.80 -3.45 7.39
CA ILE A 108 -8.97 -2.90 8.72
C ILE A 108 -7.85 -1.91 8.95
N ILE A 109 -8.22 -0.69 9.30
CA ILE A 109 -7.28 0.38 9.58
C ILE A 109 -7.61 0.93 10.96
N LEU A 110 -6.66 0.85 11.87
CA LEU A 110 -6.77 1.46 13.18
C LEU A 110 -6.18 2.88 13.09
N GLU A 111 -6.89 3.84 13.60
CA GLU A 111 -6.45 5.23 13.58
C GLU A 111 -6.31 5.74 15.01
N GLY A 112 -5.24 6.45 15.28
CA GLY A 112 -5.00 6.97 16.61
C GLY A 112 -3.68 7.70 16.72
N ILE A 113 -3.06 7.63 17.89
CA ILE A 113 -1.81 8.34 18.18
C ILE A 113 -0.75 7.28 18.47
N CYS A 114 0.35 7.30 17.72
CA CYS A 114 1.42 6.34 17.92
C CYS A 114 2.15 6.60 19.24
N GLU A 115 2.94 5.62 19.65
CA GLU A 115 3.64 5.68 20.93
C GLU A 115 4.55 6.90 21.04
N GLU A 116 5.29 7.20 19.97
CA GLU A 116 6.19 8.35 19.97
C GLU A 116 5.46 9.68 20.08
N CYS A 117 4.34 9.83 19.36
CA CYS A 117 3.58 11.06 19.39
C CYS A 117 2.92 11.30 20.76
N GLN A 118 2.60 10.22 21.47
CA GLN A 118 2.05 10.35 22.83
C GLN A 118 3.07 10.95 23.80
N LYS A 119 4.34 10.72 23.55
CA LYS A 119 5.42 11.21 24.42
C LYS A 119 5.74 12.68 24.21
N GLU A 120 5.22 13.28 23.17
CA GLU A 120 5.51 14.66 22.81
C GLU A 120 4.62 15.68 23.53
N GLU A 121 3.75 15.25 24.40
CA GLU A 121 2.89 16.16 25.15
C GLU A 121 3.55 16.72 26.38
#